data_35e8cac29df32efd50df0270cb84ee23
#
_entry.id   35e8cac29df32efd50df0270cb84ee23
#
_cell.length_a   1.000
_cell.length_b   1.000
_cell.length_c   1.000
_cell.angle_alpha   90.00
_cell.angle_beta   90.00
_cell.angle_gamma   90.00
#
_symmetry.space_group_name_H-M   'P 1'
#
loop_
_entity.id
_entity.type
_entity.pdbx_description
1 polymer ?
#
loop_
_entity_poly.entity_id
_entity_poly.type
_entity_poly.pdbx_seq_one_letter_code
_entity_poly.pdbx_strand_id
1 'polypeptide(L)'
;VSSTRTSDKQVGWWDPVAQSFLIDVKGGAFVTSVNCYFQSKSETVPLQCQMRTMVNGYPSTTILPFGTASAEPEDVQISEDASLPTLFTFPSPIYLQQDIEYCFVIMANTQDYLIWLSHMGDVEVGGTRTISDQPYAGVLFKSQNASTWSAAQMEDLKFSINRASFSTSDGVVTLQNQAIPSAALGQSPIITIKTKPWIKVRHLNHGMYAGASNYVTISGLSGNVTTSGGAFNITAFNKTYNAGKILEVGIDHYILDVSAELTGSVTFTESKVMGGAVGYATENYMMDTGKVVLQLMEIAGSDVTTKIRTTSGTSASNTEGYSGGNETSFNLLAGSSALEVSPNENVDFIEPTMVASQENEDNQMSGNKSFEVLATLTTDVENITPVIDTQRMGMICVQNRINNINVITDLYSGPVTTADSEVFKEAYKPKTAAQGDANVAVYITRKISLANSSTSLKVMFDAILFSSAYIDVFYKVLKSDDTTAFDNIEWVLMTIDKSVSESKDYSNFRERTYEVAGLDGFIAFAVKIVMRGTKSTEPPFIKDFRTIALAL
;
A
#
# COMPACT_ATOMS: atom_id res chain seq x y z
N VAL A 1 58.62 6.00 9.84
CA VAL A 1 57.26 6.52 9.88
C VAL A 1 56.67 6.43 8.50
N SER A 2 55.84 5.42 8.24
CA SER A 2 55.14 5.26 6.96
C SER A 2 53.82 6.04 7.06
N SER A 3 53.67 7.11 6.30
CA SER A 3 52.40 7.81 6.17
C SER A 3 51.59 7.13 5.05
N THR A 4 50.53 6.43 5.42
CA THR A 4 49.54 5.94 4.46
C THR A 4 48.66 7.17 4.07
N ARG A 5 48.82 7.65 2.84
CA ARG A 5 47.88 8.57 2.23
C ARG A 5 46.68 7.74 1.77
N THR A 6 45.58 7.77 2.51
CA THR A 6 44.26 7.42 1.98
C THR A 6 43.83 8.59 1.10
N SER A 7 43.88 8.46 -0.20
CA SER A 7 43.16 9.35 -1.10
C SER A 7 41.70 8.87 -1.08
N ASP A 8 40.82 9.60 -0.45
CA ASP A 8 39.40 9.46 -0.69
C ASP A 8 39.17 9.79 -2.16
N LYS A 9 38.88 8.77 -2.96
CA LYS A 9 38.45 8.93 -4.33
C LYS A 9 37.06 9.55 -4.25
N GLN A 10 36.99 10.86 -4.43
CA GLN A 10 35.70 11.55 -4.53
C GLN A 10 35.03 10.96 -5.78
N VAL A 11 33.94 10.21 -5.58
CA VAL A 11 33.12 9.69 -6.67
C VAL A 11 32.41 10.91 -7.26
N GLY A 12 32.86 11.36 -8.40
CA GLY A 12 32.32 12.51 -9.14
C GLY A 12 31.97 12.09 -10.55
N TRP A 13 31.07 12.80 -11.17
CA TRP A 13 30.76 12.66 -12.59
C TRP A 13 31.83 13.39 -13.42
N TRP A 14 32.29 12.76 -14.51
CA TRP A 14 33.22 13.36 -15.43
C TRP A 14 32.47 14.04 -16.58
N ASP A 15 32.66 15.35 -16.72
CA ASP A 15 32.12 16.20 -17.78
C ASP A 15 30.70 15.83 -18.25
N PRO A 16 29.70 15.80 -17.33
CA PRO A 16 28.33 15.52 -17.71
C PRO A 16 27.81 16.48 -18.76
N VAL A 17 27.01 15.98 -19.68
CA VAL A 17 26.32 16.78 -20.69
C VAL A 17 24.83 16.66 -20.55
N ALA A 18 24.11 17.74 -20.84
CA ALA A 18 22.65 17.74 -20.89
C ALA A 18 22.18 18.39 -22.18
N GLN A 19 21.12 17.83 -22.75
CA GLN A 19 20.45 18.41 -23.90
C GLN A 19 19.03 18.76 -23.50
N SER A 20 18.64 20.04 -23.66
CA SER A 20 17.26 20.43 -23.49
C SER A 20 16.45 20.20 -24.77
N PHE A 21 15.14 20.06 -24.60
CA PHE A 21 14.18 19.91 -25.68
C PHE A 21 12.79 20.35 -25.21
N LEU A 22 11.96 20.75 -26.16
CA LEU A 22 10.59 21.19 -25.93
C LEU A 22 9.61 20.10 -26.34
N ILE A 23 8.58 19.90 -25.57
CA ILE A 23 7.44 19.03 -25.93
C ILE A 23 6.38 19.88 -26.64
N ASP A 24 6.26 19.75 -27.94
CA ASP A 24 5.30 20.47 -28.79
C ASP A 24 4.03 19.66 -29.10
N VAL A 25 3.93 18.45 -28.55
CA VAL A 25 2.80 17.55 -28.78
C VAL A 25 1.63 17.96 -27.90
N LYS A 26 0.44 18.12 -28.52
CA LYS A 26 -0.79 18.50 -27.82
C LYS A 26 -1.12 17.51 -26.70
N GLY A 27 -1.29 18.03 -25.48
CA GLY A 27 -1.56 17.24 -24.28
C GLY A 27 -0.29 16.64 -23.64
N GLY A 28 0.91 16.85 -24.22
CA GLY A 28 2.15 16.27 -23.73
C GLY A 28 2.45 14.89 -24.33
N ALA A 29 3.42 14.19 -23.78
CA ALA A 29 3.81 12.86 -24.25
C ALA A 29 4.41 12.02 -23.12
N PHE A 30 4.25 10.72 -23.21
CA PHE A 30 4.92 9.74 -22.33
C PHE A 30 6.21 9.26 -23.00
N VAL A 31 7.36 9.71 -22.52
CA VAL A 31 8.67 9.29 -23.03
C VAL A 31 9.06 7.93 -22.45
N THR A 32 9.43 7.02 -23.33
CA THR A 32 9.83 5.64 -22.96
C THR A 32 11.34 5.46 -22.94
N SER A 33 12.05 6.15 -23.84
CA SER A 33 13.49 5.99 -23.99
C SER A 33 14.13 7.17 -24.75
N VAL A 34 15.44 7.28 -24.60
CA VAL A 34 16.29 8.22 -25.33
C VAL A 34 17.38 7.46 -26.04
N ASN A 35 17.59 7.76 -27.31
CA ASN A 35 18.75 7.31 -28.07
C ASN A 35 19.85 8.37 -28.05
N CYS A 36 21.06 7.99 -27.69
CA CYS A 36 22.27 8.78 -27.81
C CYS A 36 23.32 8.03 -28.63
N TYR A 37 24.28 8.73 -29.18
CA TYR A 37 25.27 8.18 -30.09
C TYR A 37 26.68 8.39 -29.55
N PHE A 38 27.48 7.32 -29.50
CA PHE A 38 28.80 7.36 -28.90
C PHE A 38 29.90 6.98 -29.92
N GLN A 39 31.08 7.61 -29.78
CA GLN A 39 32.27 7.27 -30.53
C GLN A 39 33.15 6.28 -29.77
N SER A 40 33.23 6.43 -28.45
CA SER A 40 33.98 5.53 -27.57
C SER A 40 33.19 5.20 -26.31
N LYS A 41 33.59 4.14 -25.62
CA LYS A 41 32.95 3.69 -24.37
C LYS A 41 33.98 3.17 -23.38
N SER A 42 33.63 3.16 -22.11
CA SER A 42 34.38 2.45 -21.08
C SER A 42 34.16 0.93 -21.19
N GLU A 43 35.08 0.14 -20.71
CA GLU A 43 34.93 -1.32 -20.61
C GLU A 43 34.27 -1.76 -19.28
N THR A 44 34.26 -0.90 -18.26
CA THR A 44 33.94 -1.31 -16.89
C THR A 44 32.96 -0.38 -16.13
N VAL A 45 32.79 0.86 -16.62
CA VAL A 45 31.96 1.86 -15.91
C VAL A 45 30.65 2.07 -16.65
N PRO A 46 29.48 1.85 -16.01
CA PRO A 46 28.17 2.07 -16.64
C PRO A 46 27.93 3.56 -16.91
N LEU A 47 27.06 3.80 -17.88
CA LEU A 47 26.59 5.12 -18.29
C LEU A 47 25.18 5.35 -17.80
N GLN A 48 24.87 6.55 -17.32
CA GLN A 48 23.55 6.92 -16.80
C GLN A 48 22.92 8.04 -17.61
N CYS A 49 21.62 7.90 -17.89
CA CYS A 49 20.77 8.93 -18.46
C CYS A 49 19.70 9.32 -17.45
N GLN A 50 19.55 10.63 -17.19
CA GLN A 50 18.52 11.15 -16.28
C GLN A 50 17.64 12.17 -17.02
N MET A 51 16.31 12.00 -16.91
CA MET A 51 15.33 12.99 -17.35
C MET A 51 15.10 13.99 -16.22
N ARG A 52 15.34 15.28 -16.48
CA ARG A 52 15.25 16.34 -15.46
C ARG A 52 14.39 17.52 -15.94
N THR A 53 13.89 18.28 -14.98
CA THR A 53 13.22 19.55 -15.24
C THR A 53 14.24 20.65 -15.57
N MET A 54 13.77 21.70 -16.23
CA MET A 54 14.53 22.94 -16.45
C MET A 54 14.05 24.02 -15.45
N VAL A 55 14.99 24.81 -14.93
CA VAL A 55 14.69 25.93 -14.05
C VAL A 55 15.48 27.16 -14.53
N ASN A 56 14.80 28.25 -14.81
CA ASN A 56 15.40 29.47 -15.34
C ASN A 56 16.28 29.24 -16.59
N GLY A 57 15.87 28.30 -17.46
CA GLY A 57 16.60 27.95 -18.69
C GLY A 57 17.86 27.11 -18.47
N TYR A 58 18.02 26.48 -17.33
CA TYR A 58 19.14 25.57 -17.01
C TYR A 58 18.65 24.24 -16.48
N PRO A 59 19.38 23.13 -16.72
CA PRO A 59 19.09 21.83 -16.13
C PRO A 59 19.07 21.89 -14.62
N SER A 60 17.97 21.46 -14.03
CA SER A 60 17.81 21.40 -12.57
C SER A 60 18.43 20.11 -11.98
N THR A 61 18.44 20.00 -10.67
CA THR A 61 18.81 18.77 -9.96
C THR A 61 17.60 17.82 -9.77
N THR A 62 16.41 18.26 -10.13
CA THR A 62 15.17 17.48 -9.96
C THR A 62 15.04 16.46 -11.09
N ILE A 63 15.16 15.19 -10.74
CA ILE A 63 14.92 14.06 -11.65
C ILE A 63 13.43 13.75 -11.61
N LEU A 64 12.82 13.58 -12.78
CA LEU A 64 11.43 13.16 -12.88
C LEU A 64 11.25 11.72 -12.33
N PRO A 65 10.09 11.38 -11.78
CA PRO A 65 9.80 10.02 -11.37
C PRO A 65 10.07 9.03 -12.51
N PHE A 66 10.76 7.93 -12.21
CA PHE A 66 11.26 6.95 -13.19
C PHE A 66 12.27 7.49 -14.22
N GLY A 67 12.71 8.72 -14.07
CA GLY A 67 13.57 9.44 -15.01
C GLY A 67 15.05 9.04 -14.97
N THR A 68 15.40 7.84 -14.51
CA THR A 68 16.78 7.34 -14.51
C THR A 68 16.87 6.02 -15.26
N ALA A 69 17.74 5.97 -16.27
CA ALA A 69 18.08 4.76 -17.00
C ALA A 69 19.60 4.58 -16.99
N SER A 70 20.06 3.35 -16.94
CA SER A 70 21.50 3.01 -17.02
C SER A 70 21.75 2.08 -18.18
N ALA A 71 22.92 2.21 -18.80
CA ALA A 71 23.41 1.29 -19.81
C ALA A 71 24.75 0.72 -19.34
N GLU A 72 24.84 -0.60 -19.30
CA GLU A 72 26.13 -1.26 -19.03
C GLU A 72 27.08 -1.09 -20.23
N PRO A 73 28.39 -1.14 -20.02
CA PRO A 73 29.34 -0.93 -21.10
C PRO A 73 29.13 -1.84 -22.31
N GLU A 74 28.64 -3.05 -22.10
CA GLU A 74 28.32 -4.02 -23.15
C GLU A 74 27.14 -3.60 -24.02
N ASP A 75 26.18 -2.88 -23.47
CA ASP A 75 24.99 -2.39 -24.16
C ASP A 75 25.21 -1.08 -24.92
N VAL A 76 26.31 -0.37 -24.62
CA VAL A 76 26.67 0.87 -25.33
C VAL A 76 27.23 0.58 -26.72
N GLN A 77 26.50 1.08 -27.72
CA GLN A 77 26.90 0.98 -29.12
C GLN A 77 27.82 2.15 -29.48
N ILE A 78 28.89 1.86 -30.23
CA ILE A 78 29.82 2.88 -30.73
C ILE A 78 29.91 2.84 -32.25
N SER A 79 30.09 3.99 -32.87
CA SER A 79 30.28 4.11 -34.31
C SER A 79 31.17 5.30 -34.66
N GLU A 80 31.89 5.22 -35.80
CA GLU A 80 32.75 6.31 -36.29
C GLU A 80 31.95 7.43 -36.99
N ASP A 81 30.67 7.20 -37.28
CA ASP A 81 29.83 8.07 -38.10
C ASP A 81 28.50 8.45 -37.38
N ALA A 82 28.39 8.15 -36.09
CA ALA A 82 27.16 8.34 -35.28
C ALA A 82 25.93 7.59 -35.84
N SER A 83 26.11 6.45 -36.52
CA SER A 83 25.01 5.68 -37.10
C SER A 83 24.33 4.73 -36.09
N LEU A 84 25.04 4.26 -35.07
CA LEU A 84 24.55 3.28 -34.12
C LEU A 84 24.09 3.95 -32.82
N PRO A 85 22.78 3.87 -32.49
CA PRO A 85 22.24 4.44 -31.27
C PRO A 85 22.46 3.54 -30.06
N THR A 86 22.76 4.13 -28.92
CA THR A 86 22.63 3.51 -27.61
C THR A 86 21.28 3.91 -27.03
N LEU A 87 20.46 2.93 -26.64
CA LEU A 87 19.12 3.12 -26.15
C LEU A 87 19.10 3.14 -24.62
N PHE A 88 18.63 4.23 -24.04
CA PHE A 88 18.35 4.35 -22.61
C PHE A 88 16.85 4.19 -22.37
N THR A 89 16.42 3.01 -21.92
CA THR A 89 15.02 2.72 -21.64
C THR A 89 14.70 3.02 -20.18
N PHE A 90 13.70 3.87 -19.94
CA PHE A 90 13.24 4.18 -18.60
C PHE A 90 12.40 3.04 -18.01
N PRO A 91 12.44 2.84 -16.68
CA PRO A 91 11.69 1.77 -16.01
C PRO A 91 10.16 1.84 -16.21
N SER A 92 9.65 3.06 -16.42
CA SER A 92 8.25 3.34 -16.74
C SER A 92 8.20 4.56 -17.67
N PRO A 93 7.20 4.67 -18.55
CA PRO A 93 7.00 5.88 -19.36
C PRO A 93 6.88 7.12 -18.47
N ILE A 94 7.57 8.19 -18.85
CA ILE A 94 7.63 9.45 -18.11
C ILE A 94 6.72 10.47 -18.82
N TYR A 95 5.71 10.97 -18.11
CA TYR A 95 4.87 12.03 -18.66
C TYR A 95 5.62 13.36 -18.68
N LEU A 96 5.67 13.99 -19.85
CA LEU A 96 6.19 15.31 -20.08
C LEU A 96 5.07 16.23 -20.60
N GLN A 97 4.89 17.36 -19.97
CA GLN A 97 3.82 18.32 -20.28
C GLN A 97 4.07 19.05 -21.59
N GLN A 98 2.98 19.41 -22.27
CA GLN A 98 3.04 20.24 -23.47
C GLN A 98 3.62 21.63 -23.17
N ASP A 99 4.38 22.18 -24.11
CA ASP A 99 4.98 23.52 -24.07
C ASP A 99 5.93 23.76 -22.88
N ILE A 100 6.39 22.67 -22.24
CA ILE A 100 7.38 22.71 -21.18
C ILE A 100 8.71 22.17 -21.70
N GLU A 101 9.78 22.87 -21.34
CA GLU A 101 11.16 22.47 -21.66
C GLU A 101 11.68 21.50 -20.58
N TYR A 102 12.23 20.39 -21.02
CA TYR A 102 12.90 19.38 -20.20
C TYR A 102 14.32 19.15 -20.72
N CYS A 103 15.12 18.41 -19.99
CA CYS A 103 16.42 17.95 -20.45
C CYS A 103 16.68 16.51 -20.06
N PHE A 104 17.45 15.83 -20.87
CA PHE A 104 18.11 14.59 -20.44
C PHE A 104 19.59 14.86 -20.18
N VAL A 105 20.12 14.21 -19.15
CA VAL A 105 21.49 14.37 -18.68
C VAL A 105 22.23 13.04 -18.83
N ILE A 106 23.33 13.04 -19.57
CA ILE A 106 24.20 11.88 -19.73
C ILE A 106 25.42 12.05 -18.85
N MET A 107 25.73 11.03 -18.05
CA MET A 107 26.82 11.10 -17.09
C MET A 107 27.47 9.72 -16.85
N ALA A 108 28.77 9.72 -16.65
CA ALA A 108 29.54 8.55 -16.22
C ALA A 108 30.64 8.97 -15.25
N ASN A 109 31.16 8.02 -14.47
CA ASN A 109 32.32 8.27 -13.59
C ASN A 109 33.61 7.89 -14.28
N THR A 110 33.76 8.24 -15.57
CA THR A 110 34.94 8.04 -16.39
C THR A 110 34.94 9.02 -17.57
N GLN A 111 36.10 9.30 -18.11
CA GLN A 111 36.28 10.12 -19.32
C GLN A 111 36.32 9.30 -20.62
N ASP A 112 36.10 7.99 -20.56
CA ASP A 112 36.25 7.09 -21.72
C ASP A 112 35.07 7.18 -22.69
N TYR A 113 33.95 7.78 -22.27
CA TYR A 113 32.79 7.98 -23.13
C TYR A 113 32.92 9.26 -23.93
N LEU A 114 32.91 9.15 -25.26
CA LEU A 114 32.80 10.28 -26.18
C LEU A 114 31.43 10.21 -26.87
N ILE A 115 30.65 11.26 -26.70
CA ILE A 115 29.30 11.38 -27.28
C ILE A 115 29.32 12.27 -28.53
N TRP A 116 28.57 11.87 -29.54
CA TRP A 116 28.49 12.61 -30.79
C TRP A 116 27.60 13.87 -30.60
N LEU A 117 28.16 14.99 -31.08
CA LEU A 117 27.44 16.27 -31.14
C LEU A 117 27.63 16.90 -32.54
N SER A 118 26.78 17.85 -32.88
CA SER A 118 26.92 18.72 -34.03
C SER A 118 27.29 20.12 -33.56
N HIS A 119 28.11 20.82 -34.34
CA HIS A 119 28.46 22.21 -34.12
C HIS A 119 28.13 23.03 -35.40
N MET A 120 27.48 24.16 -35.19
CA MET A 120 27.08 25.07 -36.28
C MET A 120 28.31 25.55 -37.05
N GLY A 121 28.28 25.39 -38.36
CA GLY A 121 29.37 25.76 -39.27
C GLY A 121 30.35 24.62 -39.59
N ASP A 122 30.30 23.49 -38.88
CA ASP A 122 31.11 22.32 -39.17
C ASP A 122 30.52 21.49 -40.33
N VAL A 123 31.32 20.64 -40.91
CA VAL A 123 30.91 19.71 -41.99
C VAL A 123 30.40 18.41 -41.36
N GLU A 124 29.31 17.89 -41.89
CA GLU A 124 28.76 16.60 -41.45
C GLU A 124 29.76 15.47 -41.64
N VAL A 125 29.78 14.51 -40.70
CA VAL A 125 30.68 13.35 -40.76
C VAL A 125 30.35 12.49 -41.98
N GLY A 126 31.34 12.20 -42.79
CA GLY A 126 31.19 11.40 -44.03
C GLY A 126 30.50 12.11 -45.19
N GLY A 127 30.22 13.41 -45.08
CA GLY A 127 29.58 14.21 -46.13
C GLY A 127 30.36 15.48 -46.49
N THR A 128 29.70 16.36 -47.24
CA THR A 128 30.23 17.67 -47.66
C THR A 128 29.33 18.83 -47.28
N ARG A 129 28.21 18.55 -46.58
CA ARG A 129 27.24 19.55 -46.19
C ARG A 129 27.65 20.24 -44.89
N THR A 130 27.58 21.55 -44.88
CA THR A 130 27.77 22.35 -43.67
C THR A 130 26.51 22.34 -42.80
N ILE A 131 26.68 22.14 -41.51
CA ILE A 131 25.60 22.23 -40.51
C ILE A 131 25.21 23.71 -40.38
N SER A 132 24.01 24.06 -40.86
CA SER A 132 23.53 25.44 -40.93
C SER A 132 22.25 25.67 -40.14
N ASP A 133 21.65 24.61 -39.61
CA ASP A 133 20.34 24.64 -38.92
C ASP A 133 20.37 23.80 -37.64
N GLN A 134 19.70 24.32 -36.60
CA GLN A 134 19.33 23.58 -35.40
C GLN A 134 17.82 23.30 -35.45
N PRO A 135 17.39 22.10 -35.84
CA PRO A 135 15.97 21.83 -36.13
C PRO A 135 15.07 21.81 -34.88
N TYR A 136 15.64 21.75 -33.67
CA TYR A 136 14.90 21.68 -32.44
C TYR A 136 15.22 22.88 -31.53
N ALA A 137 14.18 23.43 -30.89
CA ALA A 137 14.35 24.44 -29.85
C ALA A 137 14.91 23.77 -28.59
N GLY A 138 16.21 23.80 -28.42
CA GLY A 138 16.93 23.24 -27.28
C GLY A 138 18.35 23.73 -27.25
N VAL A 139 19.09 23.42 -26.19
CA VAL A 139 20.48 23.85 -25.98
C VAL A 139 21.27 22.70 -25.34
N LEU A 140 22.49 22.52 -25.79
CA LEU A 140 23.47 21.67 -25.12
C LEU A 140 24.06 22.39 -23.91
N PHE A 141 24.13 21.70 -22.80
CA PHE A 141 24.77 22.17 -21.56
C PHE A 141 25.92 21.26 -21.19
N LYS A 142 27.04 21.86 -20.79
CA LYS A 142 28.24 21.17 -20.31
C LYS A 142 28.44 21.48 -18.82
N SER A 143 28.87 20.49 -18.05
CA SER A 143 29.08 20.61 -16.61
C SER A 143 30.31 19.80 -16.17
N GLN A 144 30.87 20.16 -15.01
CA GLN A 144 31.89 19.38 -14.33
C GLN A 144 31.37 18.62 -13.12
N ASN A 145 30.12 18.89 -12.68
CA ASN A 145 29.57 18.37 -11.42
C ASN A 145 28.08 17.96 -11.50
N ALA A 146 27.49 17.93 -12.71
CA ALA A 146 26.08 17.66 -12.96
C ALA A 146 25.07 18.60 -12.23
N SER A 147 25.54 19.74 -11.72
CA SER A 147 24.69 20.71 -11.00
C SER A 147 24.88 22.16 -11.46
N THR A 148 26.07 22.51 -11.95
CA THR A 148 26.38 23.83 -12.49
C THR A 148 26.63 23.70 -13.99
N TRP A 149 25.86 24.40 -14.80
CA TRP A 149 25.79 24.22 -16.24
C TRP A 149 26.25 25.44 -17.02
N SER A 150 26.95 25.21 -18.10
CA SER A 150 27.32 26.23 -19.09
C SER A 150 26.64 25.89 -20.42
N ALA A 151 25.83 26.82 -20.93
CA ALA A 151 25.13 26.65 -22.20
C ALA A 151 26.08 26.75 -23.39
N ALA A 152 25.99 25.81 -24.34
CA ALA A 152 26.72 25.77 -25.60
C ALA A 152 25.72 25.93 -26.75
N GLN A 153 25.33 27.17 -27.05
CA GLN A 153 24.23 27.51 -27.97
C GLN A 153 24.50 27.15 -29.45
N MET A 154 25.74 26.84 -29.81
CA MET A 154 26.12 26.48 -31.19
C MET A 154 26.30 24.96 -31.33
N GLU A 155 26.01 24.22 -30.29
CA GLU A 155 26.23 22.75 -30.26
C GLU A 155 24.96 22.04 -29.80
N ASP A 156 24.67 20.87 -30.38
CA ASP A 156 23.60 19.97 -29.98
C ASP A 156 24.08 18.51 -30.01
N LEU A 157 23.60 17.70 -29.08
CA LEU A 157 23.79 16.26 -29.14
C LEU A 157 23.03 15.66 -30.33
N LYS A 158 23.57 14.61 -30.93
CA LYS A 158 22.75 13.75 -31.77
C LYS A 158 21.91 12.85 -30.89
N PHE A 159 20.58 12.98 -30.95
CA PHE A 159 19.66 12.20 -30.13
C PHE A 159 18.31 11.95 -30.85
N SER A 160 17.55 11.00 -30.32
CA SER A 160 16.15 10.89 -30.61
C SER A 160 15.40 10.45 -29.34
N ILE A 161 14.18 10.93 -29.19
CA ILE A 161 13.32 10.60 -28.05
C ILE A 161 12.18 9.73 -28.55
N ASN A 162 11.99 8.57 -27.91
CA ASN A 162 10.91 7.68 -28.24
C ASN A 162 9.78 7.88 -27.21
N ARG A 163 8.56 7.99 -27.71
CA ARG A 163 7.36 8.11 -26.89
C ARG A 163 6.49 6.87 -27.02
N ALA A 164 5.67 6.63 -26.00
CA ALA A 164 4.61 5.64 -26.07
C ALA A 164 3.51 6.09 -27.06
N SER A 165 2.89 5.14 -27.71
CA SER A 165 1.65 5.33 -28.46
C SER A 165 0.61 4.43 -27.82
N PHE A 166 -0.47 5.03 -27.31
CA PHE A 166 -1.54 4.35 -26.61
C PHE A 166 -2.70 4.07 -27.56
N SER A 167 -3.42 2.99 -27.26
CA SER A 167 -4.67 2.73 -27.96
C SER A 167 -5.76 3.68 -27.45
N THR A 168 -6.54 4.23 -28.37
CA THR A 168 -7.74 5.01 -28.03
C THR A 168 -8.96 4.12 -27.70
N SER A 169 -8.80 2.81 -27.67
CA SER A 169 -9.80 1.89 -27.12
C SER A 169 -9.62 1.78 -25.59
N ASP A 170 -10.72 1.48 -24.91
CA ASP A 170 -10.74 1.31 -23.46
C ASP A 170 -9.73 0.26 -22.99
N GLY A 171 -8.89 0.66 -22.05
CA GLY A 171 -8.03 -0.25 -21.29
C GLY A 171 -8.72 -0.64 -19.99
N VAL A 172 -8.68 -1.92 -19.63
CA VAL A 172 -9.33 -2.41 -18.41
C VAL A 172 -8.32 -3.09 -17.50
N VAL A 173 -8.30 -2.66 -16.24
CA VAL A 173 -7.49 -3.25 -15.17
C VAL A 173 -8.41 -3.73 -14.06
N THR A 174 -8.25 -4.99 -13.67
CA THR A 174 -8.94 -5.56 -12.52
C THR A 174 -7.96 -5.70 -11.36
N LEU A 175 -8.23 -4.97 -10.28
CA LEU A 175 -7.48 -5.01 -9.03
C LEU A 175 -8.28 -5.83 -8.03
N GLN A 176 -7.63 -6.82 -7.40
CA GLN A 176 -8.29 -7.71 -6.44
C GLN A 176 -7.44 -7.87 -5.19
N ASN A 177 -8.09 -8.14 -4.06
CA ASN A 177 -7.36 -8.50 -2.85
C ASN A 177 -6.68 -9.85 -3.01
N GLN A 178 -5.56 -10.04 -2.35
CA GLN A 178 -4.96 -11.37 -2.19
C GLN A 178 -5.90 -12.27 -1.39
N ALA A 179 -5.76 -13.58 -1.57
CA ALA A 179 -6.48 -14.55 -0.76
C ALA A 179 -6.24 -14.24 0.73
N ILE A 180 -7.32 -14.32 1.53
CA ILE A 180 -7.25 -14.03 2.96
C ILE A 180 -6.30 -15.02 3.62
N PRO A 181 -5.27 -14.54 4.33
CA PRO A 181 -4.26 -15.41 4.93
C PRO A 181 -4.84 -16.23 6.10
N SER A 182 -4.16 -17.30 6.45
CA SER A 182 -4.43 -18.01 7.70
C SER A 182 -3.65 -17.37 8.84
N ALA A 183 -4.37 -16.97 9.89
CA ALA A 183 -3.76 -16.43 11.11
C ALA A 183 -3.40 -17.54 12.10
N ALA A 184 -2.30 -17.35 12.80
CA ALA A 184 -1.92 -18.22 13.91
C ALA A 184 -2.83 -17.96 15.11
N LEU A 185 -3.59 -18.98 15.55
CA LEU A 185 -4.49 -18.90 16.70
C LEU A 185 -3.77 -18.94 18.04
N GLY A 186 -2.49 -19.27 18.03
CA GLY A 186 -1.69 -19.47 19.24
C GLY A 186 -1.82 -20.87 19.82
N GLN A 187 -1.29 -21.03 21.05
CA GLN A 187 -1.28 -22.30 21.76
C GLN A 187 -2.64 -22.60 22.37
N SER A 188 -3.12 -23.82 22.20
CA SER A 188 -4.37 -24.32 22.77
C SER A 188 -5.57 -23.39 22.53
N PRO A 189 -5.89 -23.11 21.24
CA PRO A 189 -6.84 -22.06 20.89
C PRO A 189 -8.31 -22.45 21.07
N ILE A 190 -8.62 -23.71 21.37
CA ILE A 190 -10.01 -24.16 21.51
C ILE A 190 -10.37 -24.50 22.96
N ILE A 191 -11.65 -24.33 23.27
CA ILE A 191 -12.26 -24.73 24.53
C ILE A 191 -13.46 -25.62 24.17
N THR A 192 -13.45 -26.87 24.65
CA THR A 192 -14.62 -27.75 24.52
C THR A 192 -15.74 -27.32 25.47
N ILE A 193 -16.99 -27.45 25.05
CA ILE A 193 -18.15 -27.06 25.86
C ILE A 193 -18.79 -28.32 26.45
N LYS A 194 -18.72 -28.48 27.77
CA LYS A 194 -19.29 -29.64 28.48
C LYS A 194 -20.78 -29.82 28.16
N THR A 195 -21.18 -31.06 27.97
CA THR A 195 -22.57 -31.48 27.62
C THR A 195 -23.04 -31.03 26.23
N LYS A 196 -22.19 -30.40 25.46
CA LYS A 196 -22.50 -29.94 24.11
C LYS A 196 -21.51 -30.52 23.09
N PRO A 197 -21.89 -30.67 21.82
CA PRO A 197 -20.96 -30.99 20.74
C PRO A 197 -20.36 -29.71 20.13
N TRP A 198 -19.95 -28.76 20.95
CA TRP A 198 -19.50 -27.45 20.54
C TRP A 198 -18.09 -27.14 21.04
N ILE A 199 -17.35 -26.39 20.24
CA ILE A 199 -16.05 -25.83 20.62
C ILE A 199 -16.07 -24.32 20.48
N LYS A 200 -15.49 -23.60 21.45
CA LYS A 200 -15.18 -22.17 21.37
C LYS A 200 -13.76 -22.05 20.81
N VAL A 201 -13.58 -21.31 19.76
CA VAL A 201 -12.26 -21.03 19.14
C VAL A 201 -11.86 -19.60 19.47
N ARG A 202 -10.69 -19.42 20.05
CA ARG A 202 -10.08 -18.10 20.29
C ARG A 202 -9.36 -17.68 19.00
N HIS A 203 -9.83 -16.59 18.43
CA HIS A 203 -9.30 -16.04 17.19
C HIS A 203 -9.43 -14.52 17.21
N LEU A 204 -8.31 -13.84 17.47
CA LEU A 204 -8.27 -12.37 17.47
C LEU A 204 -8.42 -11.87 16.05
N ASN A 205 -9.17 -10.80 15.88
CA ASN A 205 -9.35 -10.12 14.59
C ASN A 205 -9.86 -11.02 13.46
N HIS A 206 -10.72 -12.00 13.81
CA HIS A 206 -11.24 -12.97 12.83
C HIS A 206 -12.11 -12.34 11.73
N GLY A 207 -12.51 -11.07 11.87
CA GLY A 207 -13.29 -10.33 10.87
C GLY A 207 -14.72 -10.81 10.64
N MET A 208 -15.22 -11.77 11.42
CA MET A 208 -16.62 -12.25 11.35
C MET A 208 -17.54 -11.42 12.24
N TYR A 209 -18.82 -11.38 11.92
CA TYR A 209 -19.86 -10.78 12.75
C TYR A 209 -21.16 -11.59 12.73
N ALA A 210 -22.00 -11.40 13.74
CA ALA A 210 -23.26 -12.13 13.87
C ALA A 210 -24.21 -11.81 12.69
N GLY A 211 -24.84 -12.83 12.15
CA GLY A 211 -25.82 -12.70 11.05
C GLY A 211 -25.22 -12.74 9.65
N ALA A 212 -23.89 -12.74 9.50
CA ALA A 212 -23.23 -12.86 8.21
C ALA A 212 -23.07 -14.32 7.75
N SER A 213 -22.88 -14.50 6.46
CA SER A 213 -22.47 -15.80 5.87
C SER A 213 -20.99 -16.06 6.16
N ASN A 214 -20.68 -16.44 7.39
CA ASN A 214 -19.32 -16.64 7.85
C ASN A 214 -18.76 -17.97 7.37
N TYR A 215 -17.47 -17.96 7.05
CA TYR A 215 -16.65 -19.12 6.72
C TYR A 215 -15.35 -19.06 7.49
N VAL A 216 -14.89 -20.19 7.98
CA VAL A 216 -13.57 -20.31 8.58
C VAL A 216 -12.97 -21.69 8.29
N THR A 217 -11.75 -21.72 7.82
CA THR A 217 -10.97 -22.95 7.67
C THR A 217 -9.98 -23.02 8.83
N ILE A 218 -10.06 -24.09 9.62
CA ILE A 218 -9.17 -24.34 10.75
C ILE A 218 -8.19 -25.45 10.37
N SER A 219 -6.95 -25.32 10.80
CA SER A 219 -5.89 -26.31 10.61
C SER A 219 -4.92 -26.32 11.80
N GLY A 220 -4.09 -27.36 11.89
CA GLY A 220 -3.05 -27.47 12.90
C GLY A 220 -3.51 -27.86 14.31
N LEU A 221 -4.81 -28.04 14.55
CA LEU A 221 -5.29 -28.53 15.85
C LEU A 221 -4.84 -29.98 16.09
N SER A 222 -4.39 -30.26 17.31
CA SER A 222 -3.95 -31.59 17.73
C SER A 222 -4.28 -31.83 19.20
N GLY A 223 -4.47 -33.10 19.55
CA GLY A 223 -4.71 -33.57 20.93
C GLY A 223 -5.92 -34.50 21.04
N ASN A 224 -6.15 -35.01 22.24
CA ASN A 224 -7.28 -35.89 22.56
C ASN A 224 -8.13 -35.28 23.66
N VAL A 225 -9.45 -35.51 23.54
CA VAL A 225 -10.45 -35.11 24.52
C VAL A 225 -11.36 -36.29 24.86
N THR A 226 -11.93 -36.29 26.06
CA THR A 226 -12.93 -37.28 26.47
C THR A 226 -14.33 -36.81 26.12
N THR A 227 -15.06 -37.68 25.43
CA THR A 227 -16.46 -37.48 25.08
C THR A 227 -17.34 -38.53 25.72
N SER A 228 -18.67 -38.39 25.66
CA SER A 228 -19.61 -39.43 26.09
C SER A 228 -19.47 -40.75 25.32
N GLY A 229 -18.83 -40.70 24.14
CA GLY A 229 -18.47 -41.88 23.32
C GLY A 229 -17.06 -42.42 23.53
N GLY A 230 -16.29 -41.85 24.47
CA GLY A 230 -14.90 -42.22 24.73
C GLY A 230 -13.86 -41.18 24.29
N ALA A 231 -12.61 -41.61 24.17
CA ALA A 231 -11.53 -40.70 23.71
C ALA A 231 -11.71 -40.31 22.23
N PHE A 232 -11.52 -39.02 21.94
CA PHE A 232 -11.67 -38.45 20.60
C PHE A 232 -10.46 -37.61 20.24
N ASN A 233 -9.96 -37.78 19.01
CA ASN A 233 -8.85 -36.99 18.48
C ASN A 233 -9.38 -35.76 17.75
N ILE A 234 -9.01 -34.58 18.22
CA ILE A 234 -9.50 -33.30 17.70
C ILE A 234 -8.91 -32.88 16.37
N THR A 235 -7.98 -33.65 15.79
CA THR A 235 -7.52 -33.39 14.42
C THR A 235 -8.67 -33.44 13.41
N ALA A 236 -9.77 -34.12 13.74
CA ALA A 236 -11.01 -34.13 12.95
C ALA A 236 -11.67 -32.74 12.81
N PHE A 237 -11.32 -31.78 13.67
CA PHE A 237 -11.81 -30.40 13.59
C PHE A 237 -11.03 -29.53 12.61
N ASN A 238 -9.94 -30.03 12.04
CA ASN A 238 -9.16 -29.32 11.02
C ASN A 238 -9.90 -29.38 9.67
N LYS A 239 -10.80 -28.42 9.45
CA LYS A 239 -11.62 -28.33 8.22
C LYS A 239 -12.25 -26.96 8.08
N THR A 240 -13.00 -26.77 6.99
CA THR A 240 -13.80 -25.57 6.73
C THR A 240 -15.17 -25.69 7.39
N TYR A 241 -15.57 -24.65 8.12
CA TYR A 241 -16.89 -24.49 8.71
C TYR A 241 -17.62 -23.34 8.02
N ASN A 242 -18.88 -23.57 7.68
CA ASN A 242 -19.77 -22.58 7.08
C ASN A 242 -20.71 -21.95 8.09
N ALA A 243 -21.51 -20.97 7.67
CA ALA A 243 -22.43 -20.23 8.51
C ALA A 243 -23.37 -21.12 9.34
N GLY A 244 -23.83 -22.27 8.79
CA GLY A 244 -24.70 -23.20 9.51
C GLY A 244 -24.01 -23.98 10.65
N LYS A 245 -22.69 -23.91 10.74
CA LYS A 245 -21.88 -24.55 11.78
C LYS A 245 -21.26 -23.54 12.73
N ILE A 246 -21.33 -22.25 12.44
CA ILE A 246 -20.85 -21.16 13.29
C ILE A 246 -22.07 -20.66 14.09
N LEU A 247 -22.17 -21.10 15.34
CA LEU A 247 -23.34 -20.85 16.19
C LEU A 247 -23.34 -19.45 16.80
N GLU A 248 -22.16 -18.94 17.07
CA GLU A 248 -21.94 -17.63 17.69
C GLU A 248 -20.66 -16.99 17.19
N VAL A 249 -20.67 -15.68 17.08
CA VAL A 249 -19.51 -14.86 16.74
C VAL A 249 -19.36 -13.77 17.80
N GLY A 250 -18.31 -13.89 18.62
CA GLY A 250 -17.89 -12.86 19.56
C GLY A 250 -16.83 -11.93 18.95
N ILE A 251 -16.21 -11.10 19.78
CA ILE A 251 -15.17 -10.15 19.34
C ILE A 251 -13.85 -10.86 19.01
N ASP A 252 -13.45 -11.78 19.89
CA ASP A 252 -12.15 -12.49 19.85
C ASP A 252 -12.31 -14.00 19.72
N HIS A 253 -13.51 -14.47 19.46
CA HIS A 253 -13.83 -15.89 19.39
C HIS A 253 -15.09 -16.17 18.57
N TYR A 254 -15.30 -17.43 18.26
CA TYR A 254 -16.54 -17.96 17.73
C TYR A 254 -16.78 -19.37 18.24
N ILE A 255 -18.04 -19.82 18.17
CA ILE A 255 -18.45 -21.17 18.61
C ILE A 255 -18.82 -22.00 17.38
N LEU A 256 -18.23 -23.18 17.28
CA LEU A 256 -18.49 -24.12 16.20
C LEU A 256 -19.27 -25.33 16.69
N ASP A 257 -20.28 -25.74 15.91
CA ASP A 257 -20.93 -27.04 16.05
C ASP A 257 -20.09 -28.12 15.38
N VAL A 258 -19.52 -28.99 16.18
CA VAL A 258 -18.69 -30.13 15.76
C VAL A 258 -19.42 -31.47 15.91
N SER A 259 -20.74 -31.45 15.95
CA SER A 259 -21.57 -32.66 16.12
C SER A 259 -21.37 -33.69 15.00
N ALA A 260 -21.11 -33.21 13.79
CA ALA A 260 -20.85 -34.07 12.62
C ALA A 260 -19.54 -34.86 12.77
N GLU A 261 -18.51 -34.27 13.38
CA GLU A 261 -17.19 -34.86 13.60
C GLU A 261 -17.24 -35.86 14.76
N LEU A 262 -18.04 -35.58 15.78
CA LEU A 262 -18.18 -36.47 16.95
C LEU A 262 -18.98 -37.73 16.68
N THR A 263 -19.66 -37.84 15.55
CA THR A 263 -20.50 -38.96 15.11
C THR A 263 -21.57 -39.42 16.13
N GLY A 264 -22.81 -39.05 15.89
CA GLY A 264 -23.96 -39.40 16.73
C GLY A 264 -24.26 -38.36 17.81
N SER A 265 -25.07 -38.72 18.81
CA SER A 265 -25.44 -37.82 19.93
C SER A 265 -24.32 -37.73 21.00
N VAL A 266 -23.06 -37.62 20.55
CA VAL A 266 -21.89 -37.56 21.43
C VAL A 266 -21.64 -36.12 21.84
N THR A 267 -21.34 -35.91 23.12
CA THR A 267 -21.03 -34.60 23.69
C THR A 267 -19.72 -34.63 24.47
N PHE A 268 -19.12 -33.49 24.73
CA PHE A 268 -17.94 -33.40 25.57
C PHE A 268 -18.30 -33.66 27.04
N THR A 269 -17.46 -34.40 27.76
CA THR A 269 -17.66 -34.69 29.19
C THR A 269 -17.10 -33.60 30.11
N GLU A 270 -16.22 -32.74 29.56
CA GLU A 270 -15.56 -31.65 30.28
C GLU A 270 -15.40 -30.42 29.38
N SER A 271 -15.32 -29.24 29.99
CA SER A 271 -14.84 -28.03 29.35
C SER A 271 -13.32 -27.95 29.52
N LYS A 272 -12.57 -28.04 28.41
CA LYS A 272 -11.12 -28.15 28.41
C LYS A 272 -10.49 -27.23 27.38
N VAL A 273 -9.46 -26.50 27.81
CA VAL A 273 -8.62 -25.70 26.93
C VAL A 273 -7.62 -26.62 26.24
N MET A 274 -7.57 -26.62 24.93
CA MET A 274 -6.74 -27.53 24.15
C MET A 274 -6.54 -27.05 22.69
N GLY A 275 -5.87 -27.84 21.89
CA GLY A 275 -5.70 -27.56 20.46
C GLY A 275 -4.27 -27.72 19.96
N GLY A 276 -3.31 -27.96 20.88
CA GLY A 276 -1.90 -28.18 20.54
C GLY A 276 -1.05 -26.91 20.55
N ALA A 277 0.13 -27.00 19.97
CA ALA A 277 1.13 -25.93 20.04
C ALA A 277 0.79 -24.73 19.13
N VAL A 278 0.28 -24.99 17.93
CA VAL A 278 -0.08 -23.95 16.95
C VAL A 278 -1.33 -24.41 16.21
N GLY A 279 -2.38 -23.59 16.26
CA GLY A 279 -3.54 -23.69 15.39
C GLY A 279 -3.55 -22.52 14.41
N TYR A 280 -4.18 -22.71 13.26
CA TYR A 280 -4.35 -21.67 12.24
C TYR A 280 -5.82 -21.58 11.86
N ALA A 281 -6.29 -20.37 11.56
CA ALA A 281 -7.60 -20.16 10.99
C ALA A 281 -7.56 -19.04 9.95
N THR A 282 -8.44 -19.11 8.96
CA THR A 282 -8.59 -18.02 7.99
C THR A 282 -9.23 -16.80 8.65
N GLU A 283 -8.68 -15.63 8.39
CA GLU A 283 -9.32 -14.35 8.71
C GLU A 283 -10.35 -13.99 7.64
N ASN A 284 -11.24 -13.05 7.95
CA ASN A 284 -12.21 -12.52 7.01
C ASN A 284 -12.07 -11.00 6.95
N TYR A 285 -12.10 -10.44 5.75
CA TYR A 285 -12.21 -8.99 5.55
C TYR A 285 -13.67 -8.55 5.57
N MET A 286 -14.41 -8.96 6.61
CA MET A 286 -15.81 -8.56 6.73
C MET A 286 -15.90 -7.04 6.77
N MET A 287 -16.75 -6.47 5.92
CA MET A 287 -16.87 -5.03 5.77
C MET A 287 -18.30 -4.60 5.51
N ASP A 288 -18.73 -3.53 6.16
CA ASP A 288 -19.98 -2.85 5.86
C ASP A 288 -19.75 -1.64 4.95
N THR A 289 -18.52 -1.09 5.04
CA THR A 289 -18.09 0.03 4.21
C THR A 289 -16.64 -0.20 3.78
N GLY A 290 -16.33 0.07 2.54
CA GLY A 290 -14.99 0.03 1.98
C GLY A 290 -14.61 1.37 1.38
N LYS A 291 -13.47 1.94 1.77
CA LYS A 291 -12.83 3.04 1.06
C LYS A 291 -11.76 2.47 0.15
N VAL A 292 -11.95 2.63 -1.16
CA VAL A 292 -10.92 2.30 -2.16
C VAL A 292 -9.94 3.47 -2.23
N VAL A 293 -8.66 3.15 -2.14
CA VAL A 293 -7.55 4.11 -2.23
C VAL A 293 -6.79 3.80 -3.51
N LEU A 294 -6.85 4.70 -4.46
CA LEU A 294 -6.06 4.69 -5.68
C LEU A 294 -5.41 6.05 -5.86
N GLN A 295 -4.17 6.07 -6.29
CA GLN A 295 -3.50 7.28 -6.72
C GLN A 295 -3.59 7.34 -8.24
N LEU A 296 -4.34 8.30 -8.75
CA LEU A 296 -4.64 8.49 -10.16
C LEU A 296 -3.97 9.76 -10.68
N MET A 297 -3.47 9.70 -11.90
CA MET A 297 -3.05 10.86 -12.66
C MET A 297 -3.85 10.87 -13.96
N GLU A 298 -4.74 11.84 -14.11
CA GLU A 298 -5.56 12.06 -15.32
C GLU A 298 -5.08 13.32 -16.01
N ILE A 299 -4.86 13.22 -17.31
CA ILE A 299 -4.44 14.32 -18.16
C ILE A 299 -5.65 14.71 -19.00
N ALA A 300 -5.85 15.98 -19.27
CA ALA A 300 -6.97 16.45 -20.08
C ALA A 300 -7.09 15.68 -21.42
N GLY A 301 -8.23 15.03 -21.63
CA GLY A 301 -8.48 14.09 -22.73
C GLY A 301 -8.22 12.61 -22.38
N SER A 302 -7.99 12.32 -21.10
CA SER A 302 -7.97 10.95 -20.57
C SER A 302 -8.82 10.85 -19.30
N ASP A 303 -9.36 9.67 -18.99
CA ASP A 303 -10.27 9.45 -17.85
C ASP A 303 -10.08 8.06 -17.24
N VAL A 304 -10.38 7.94 -15.95
CA VAL A 304 -10.42 6.65 -15.22
C VAL A 304 -11.79 6.49 -14.56
N THR A 305 -12.56 5.56 -15.03
CA THR A 305 -13.81 5.16 -14.40
C THR A 305 -13.59 3.91 -13.55
N THR A 306 -13.97 3.94 -12.27
CA THR A 306 -13.83 2.81 -11.37
C THR A 306 -15.18 2.20 -10.97
N LYS A 307 -15.21 0.88 -10.87
CA LYS A 307 -16.35 0.11 -10.39
C LYS A 307 -15.87 -0.90 -9.36
N ILE A 308 -16.73 -1.25 -8.41
CA ILE A 308 -16.44 -2.25 -7.39
C ILE A 308 -17.39 -3.43 -7.50
N ARG A 309 -16.86 -4.60 -7.22
CA ARG A 309 -17.62 -5.81 -6.92
C ARG A 309 -17.09 -6.41 -5.64
N THR A 310 -17.97 -6.88 -4.77
CA THR A 310 -17.60 -7.58 -3.55
C THR A 310 -18.19 -8.99 -3.54
N THR A 311 -17.49 -9.91 -2.92
CA THR A 311 -17.88 -11.32 -2.83
C THR A 311 -17.89 -11.81 -1.39
N SER A 312 -18.64 -12.87 -1.11
CA SER A 312 -18.64 -13.53 0.19
C SER A 312 -17.54 -14.59 0.32
N GLY A 313 -16.80 -14.88 -0.76
CA GLY A 313 -15.70 -15.83 -0.78
C GLY A 313 -14.43 -15.29 -0.12
N THR A 314 -13.46 -16.15 0.11
CA THR A 314 -12.16 -15.82 0.73
C THR A 314 -11.18 -15.12 -0.21
N SER A 315 -11.51 -15.08 -1.49
CA SER A 315 -10.82 -14.29 -2.50
C SER A 315 -11.84 -13.80 -3.52
N ALA A 316 -11.47 -12.81 -4.32
CA ALA A 316 -12.35 -12.27 -5.35
C ALA A 316 -12.79 -13.30 -6.40
N SER A 317 -11.98 -14.33 -6.63
CA SER A 317 -12.30 -15.46 -7.53
C SER A 317 -13.03 -16.61 -6.83
N ASN A 318 -13.21 -16.56 -5.52
CA ASN A 318 -13.80 -17.63 -4.71
C ASN A 318 -15.07 -17.17 -4.00
N THR A 319 -16.21 -17.62 -4.48
CA THR A 319 -17.55 -17.30 -3.98
C THR A 319 -18.05 -18.32 -2.96
N GLU A 320 -17.18 -18.97 -2.21
CA GLU A 320 -17.54 -19.98 -1.22
C GLU A 320 -18.65 -19.52 -0.27
N GLY A 321 -19.71 -20.29 -0.22
CA GLY A 321 -20.78 -20.11 0.74
C GLY A 321 -21.81 -19.04 0.42
N TYR A 322 -21.77 -18.47 -0.75
CA TYR A 322 -22.74 -17.50 -1.20
C TYR A 322 -23.62 -18.07 -2.33
N SER A 323 -24.91 -17.83 -2.23
CA SER A 323 -25.90 -18.19 -3.25
C SER A 323 -26.70 -16.98 -3.78
N GLY A 324 -26.28 -15.78 -3.49
CA GLY A 324 -26.96 -14.54 -3.88
C GLY A 324 -26.53 -14.02 -5.25
N GLY A 325 -27.47 -13.54 -6.05
CA GLY A 325 -27.31 -13.29 -7.48
C GLY A 325 -26.51 -12.03 -7.90
N ASN A 326 -25.98 -11.22 -6.98
CA ASN A 326 -25.39 -9.92 -7.34
C ASN A 326 -23.86 -9.87 -7.29
N GLU A 327 -23.18 -10.95 -6.93
CA GLU A 327 -21.71 -10.97 -6.85
C GLU A 327 -21.00 -10.84 -8.21
N THR A 328 -21.70 -11.08 -9.30
CA THR A 328 -21.14 -10.95 -10.66
C THR A 328 -21.18 -9.53 -11.20
N SER A 329 -21.94 -8.65 -10.58
CA SER A 329 -22.15 -7.28 -11.05
C SER A 329 -21.15 -6.31 -10.44
N PHE A 330 -20.53 -5.48 -11.28
CA PHE A 330 -19.74 -4.36 -10.84
C PHE A 330 -20.61 -3.11 -10.67
N ASN A 331 -20.51 -2.47 -9.52
CA ASN A 331 -21.20 -1.23 -9.20
C ASN A 331 -20.24 -0.04 -9.32
N LEU A 332 -20.73 1.08 -9.86
CA LEU A 332 -19.96 2.30 -9.98
C LEU A 332 -19.50 2.78 -8.58
N LEU A 333 -18.24 3.20 -8.48
CA LEU A 333 -17.72 3.91 -7.30
C LEU A 333 -17.94 5.41 -7.48
N ALA A 334 -18.79 6.01 -6.65
CA ALA A 334 -18.94 7.47 -6.64
C ALA A 334 -17.63 8.14 -6.20
N GLY A 335 -17.34 9.27 -6.82
CA GLY A 335 -16.08 10.00 -6.57
C GLY A 335 -14.88 9.44 -7.29
N SER A 336 -15.07 8.52 -8.24
CA SER A 336 -13.98 7.94 -9.02
C SER A 336 -13.39 8.89 -10.08
N SER A 337 -14.12 9.96 -10.43
CA SER A 337 -13.57 10.97 -11.34
C SER A 337 -12.52 11.79 -10.61
N ALA A 338 -11.28 11.71 -11.03
CA ALA A 338 -10.24 12.61 -10.61
C ALA A 338 -10.44 13.98 -11.28
N LEU A 339 -9.86 15.02 -10.71
CA LEU A 339 -9.84 16.32 -11.36
C LEU A 339 -8.91 16.24 -12.57
N GLU A 340 -9.42 16.61 -13.74
CA GLU A 340 -8.56 16.79 -14.91
C GLU A 340 -7.49 17.84 -14.61
N VAL A 341 -6.23 17.48 -14.85
CA VAL A 341 -5.12 18.42 -14.70
C VAL A 341 -4.94 19.16 -16.02
N SER A 342 -5.00 20.48 -15.97
CA SER A 342 -4.70 21.31 -17.13
C SER A 342 -3.26 21.03 -17.61
N PRO A 343 -3.02 20.99 -18.94
CA PRO A 343 -1.67 20.75 -19.48
C PRO A 343 -0.60 21.73 -18.98
N ASN A 344 -0.99 22.88 -18.46
CA ASN A 344 -0.11 23.93 -17.95
C ASN A 344 0.05 23.93 -16.41
N GLU A 345 -0.56 22.98 -15.72
CA GLU A 345 -0.45 22.83 -14.27
C GLU A 345 0.53 21.69 -13.94
N ASN A 346 1.04 21.70 -12.72
CA ASN A 346 1.85 20.59 -12.23
C ASN A 346 0.99 19.31 -12.21
N VAL A 347 1.33 18.36 -13.05
CA VAL A 347 0.67 17.07 -13.09
C VAL A 347 1.13 16.26 -11.87
N ASP A 348 0.19 15.92 -11.01
CA ASP A 348 0.45 15.14 -9.81
C ASP A 348 -0.58 14.01 -9.67
N PHE A 349 -0.26 13.03 -8.84
CA PHE A 349 -1.20 11.98 -8.49
C PHE A 349 -2.23 12.49 -7.48
N ILE A 350 -3.49 12.23 -7.76
CA ILE A 350 -4.63 12.59 -6.92
C ILE A 350 -5.24 11.31 -6.33
N GLU A 351 -5.65 11.36 -5.08
CA GLU A 351 -6.43 10.32 -4.41
C GLU A 351 -7.90 10.74 -4.35
N PRO A 352 -8.74 10.30 -5.28
CA PRO A 352 -10.17 10.54 -5.19
C PRO A 352 -10.78 9.76 -4.02
N THR A 353 -11.79 10.33 -3.38
CA THR A 353 -12.51 9.65 -2.30
C THR A 353 -13.55 8.70 -2.88
N MET A 354 -13.24 7.42 -2.87
CA MET A 354 -14.11 6.35 -3.39
C MET A 354 -14.59 5.47 -2.25
N VAL A 355 -15.89 5.51 -1.95
CA VAL A 355 -16.49 4.76 -0.84
C VAL A 355 -17.62 3.89 -1.35
N ALA A 356 -17.63 2.63 -0.95
CA ALA A 356 -18.72 1.69 -1.18
C ALA A 356 -19.28 1.21 0.16
N SER A 357 -20.60 1.09 0.29
CA SER A 357 -21.27 0.57 1.48
C SER A 357 -22.44 -0.34 1.11
N GLN A 358 -22.92 -1.13 2.06
CA GLN A 358 -24.11 -1.96 1.86
C GLN A 358 -25.40 -1.15 1.77
N GLU A 359 -25.40 0.07 2.30
CA GLU A 359 -26.61 0.91 2.40
C GLU A 359 -26.70 1.98 1.30
N ASN A 360 -25.67 2.11 0.46
CA ASN A 360 -25.64 3.12 -0.61
C ASN A 360 -26.12 2.51 -1.94
N GLU A 361 -27.21 3.02 -2.49
CA GLU A 361 -27.79 2.53 -3.75
C GLU A 361 -26.84 2.63 -4.95
N ASP A 362 -26.01 3.67 -4.98
CA ASP A 362 -25.08 3.92 -6.10
C ASP A 362 -23.80 3.07 -6.01
N ASN A 363 -23.36 2.75 -4.79
CA ASN A 363 -22.09 2.07 -4.52
C ASN A 363 -22.30 0.82 -3.66
N GLN A 364 -23.32 0.05 -3.98
CA GLN A 364 -23.72 -1.10 -3.17
C GLN A 364 -22.69 -2.23 -3.23
N MET A 365 -22.35 -2.76 -2.08
CA MET A 365 -21.57 -3.99 -1.93
C MET A 365 -22.50 -5.19 -1.86
N SER A 366 -22.28 -6.20 -2.71
CA SER A 366 -23.08 -7.43 -2.75
C SER A 366 -22.57 -8.52 -1.82
N GLY A 367 -21.29 -8.52 -1.50
CA GLY A 367 -20.62 -9.42 -0.55
C GLY A 367 -19.77 -8.62 0.43
N ASN A 368 -19.14 -9.29 1.38
CA ASN A 368 -18.45 -8.60 2.47
C ASN A 368 -17.12 -9.23 2.90
N LYS A 369 -16.52 -10.09 2.10
CA LYS A 369 -15.25 -10.75 2.43
C LYS A 369 -14.12 -10.41 1.49
N SER A 370 -14.41 -10.30 0.22
CA SER A 370 -13.43 -10.04 -0.83
C SER A 370 -13.97 -8.99 -1.78
N PHE A 371 -13.09 -8.36 -2.53
CA PHE A 371 -13.46 -7.31 -3.46
C PHE A 371 -12.60 -7.34 -4.73
N GLU A 372 -13.19 -6.83 -5.79
CA GLU A 372 -12.51 -6.46 -7.02
C GLU A 372 -12.84 -5.01 -7.36
N VAL A 373 -11.85 -4.26 -7.80
CA VAL A 373 -12.03 -2.93 -8.38
C VAL A 373 -11.67 -3.02 -9.85
N LEU A 374 -12.62 -2.70 -10.70
CA LEU A 374 -12.46 -2.61 -12.14
C LEU A 374 -12.18 -1.15 -12.48
N ALA A 375 -10.99 -0.86 -12.96
CA ALA A 375 -10.63 0.45 -13.48
C ALA A 375 -10.63 0.40 -15.01
N THR A 376 -11.43 1.27 -15.64
CA THR A 376 -11.46 1.46 -17.08
C THR A 376 -10.72 2.75 -17.39
N LEU A 377 -9.65 2.64 -18.16
CA LEU A 377 -8.80 3.74 -18.59
C LEU A 377 -9.16 4.10 -20.03
N THR A 378 -9.45 5.35 -20.28
CA THR A 378 -9.80 5.85 -21.62
C THR A 378 -8.92 7.02 -22.01
N THR A 379 -8.68 7.19 -23.29
CA THR A 379 -8.00 8.36 -23.85
C THR A 379 -8.53 8.69 -25.24
N ASP A 380 -8.65 9.98 -25.53
CA ASP A 380 -9.06 10.47 -26.83
C ASP A 380 -7.91 10.60 -27.83
N VAL A 381 -6.66 10.53 -27.33
CA VAL A 381 -5.45 10.75 -28.14
C VAL A 381 -4.36 9.73 -27.84
N GLU A 382 -3.58 9.36 -28.85
CA GLU A 382 -2.58 8.29 -28.77
C GLU A 382 -1.34 8.61 -27.93
N ASN A 383 -1.10 9.87 -27.59
CA ASN A 383 0.14 10.31 -26.92
C ASN A 383 -0.01 10.46 -25.40
N ILE A 384 -1.22 10.36 -24.86
CA ILE A 384 -1.50 10.43 -23.44
C ILE A 384 -2.34 9.23 -22.97
N THR A 385 -2.24 8.94 -21.69
CA THR A 385 -3.04 7.91 -20.99
C THR A 385 -3.19 8.33 -19.54
N PRO A 386 -4.27 7.97 -18.88
CA PRO A 386 -4.30 8.08 -17.41
C PRO A 386 -3.35 7.06 -16.80
N VAL A 387 -2.89 7.32 -15.58
CA VAL A 387 -1.93 6.48 -14.86
C VAL A 387 -2.46 6.12 -13.48
N ILE A 388 -2.34 4.85 -13.11
CA ILE A 388 -2.64 4.36 -11.76
C ILE A 388 -1.32 3.98 -11.09
N ASP A 389 -1.03 4.55 -9.90
CA ASP A 389 0.12 4.13 -9.11
C ASP A 389 -0.20 2.86 -8.33
N THR A 390 0.29 1.73 -8.81
CA THR A 390 0.06 0.42 -8.21
C THR A 390 0.82 0.19 -6.90
N GLN A 391 1.77 1.06 -6.53
CA GLN A 391 2.48 0.97 -5.25
C GLN A 391 1.74 1.67 -4.11
N ARG A 392 0.82 2.58 -4.43
CA ARG A 392 0.03 3.36 -3.48
C ARG A 392 -1.46 3.09 -3.64
N MET A 393 -1.82 1.82 -3.74
CA MET A 393 -3.21 1.39 -3.82
C MET A 393 -3.59 0.50 -2.65
N GLY A 394 -4.86 0.51 -2.29
CA GLY A 394 -5.38 -0.33 -1.22
C GLY A 394 -6.88 -0.18 -1.02
N MET A 395 -7.39 -0.90 -0.05
CA MET A 395 -8.76 -0.73 0.41
C MET A 395 -8.79 -0.72 1.92
N ILE A 396 -9.50 0.24 2.49
CA ILE A 396 -9.78 0.33 3.93
C ILE A 396 -11.17 -0.23 4.15
N CYS A 397 -11.23 -1.40 4.77
CA CYS A 397 -12.49 -2.05 5.12
C CYS A 397 -12.90 -1.65 6.53
N VAL A 398 -14.13 -1.19 6.68
CA VAL A 398 -14.70 -0.79 7.97
C VAL A 398 -15.91 -1.64 8.27
N GLN A 399 -15.98 -2.11 9.50
CA GLN A 399 -17.12 -2.84 10.04
C GLN A 399 -17.77 -2.03 11.15
N ASN A 400 -19.08 -1.80 11.05
CA ASN A 400 -19.86 -0.97 11.99
C ASN A 400 -20.19 -1.71 13.29
N ARG A 401 -19.18 -2.09 14.06
CA ARG A 401 -19.35 -2.79 15.35
C ARG A 401 -18.96 -1.97 16.56
N ILE A 402 -18.99 -0.67 16.45
CA ILE A 402 -18.54 0.23 17.53
C ILE A 402 -19.29 0.00 18.84
N ASN A 403 -20.51 -0.47 18.79
CA ASN A 403 -21.36 -0.67 19.97
C ASN A 403 -21.65 -2.12 20.33
N ASN A 404 -21.13 -3.08 19.61
CA ASN A 404 -21.49 -4.47 19.85
C ASN A 404 -20.70 -5.07 21.02
N ILE A 405 -20.90 -4.49 22.20
CA ILE A 405 -20.39 -5.00 23.48
C ILE A 405 -21.39 -5.96 24.14
N ASN A 406 -22.58 -6.13 23.57
CA ASN A 406 -23.59 -7.05 24.09
C ASN A 406 -23.56 -8.39 23.36
N VAL A 407 -22.90 -9.10 23.63
CA VAL A 407 -22.39 -10.28 24.11
C VAL A 407 -23.35 -11.33 24.68
N ILE A 408 -23.32 -12.51 24.06
CA ILE A 408 -23.22 -13.83 24.71
C ILE A 408 -24.02 -14.01 25.98
N THR A 409 -25.25 -13.59 26.06
CA THR A 409 -26.08 -14.02 27.20
C THR A 409 -26.95 -15.22 26.85
N ASP A 410 -27.28 -15.44 25.60
CA ASP A 410 -28.37 -16.34 25.26
C ASP A 410 -27.97 -17.76 24.82
N LEU A 411 -26.78 -17.97 24.33
CA LEU A 411 -26.31 -19.33 24.02
C LEU A 411 -26.00 -20.19 25.25
N TYR A 412 -25.85 -19.56 26.39
CA TYR A 412 -25.55 -20.21 27.66
C TYR A 412 -26.70 -20.14 28.68
N SER A 413 -27.91 -19.90 28.23
CA SER A 413 -29.12 -19.84 29.08
C SER A 413 -29.52 -21.19 29.72
N GLY A 414 -28.74 -22.24 29.50
CA GLY A 414 -28.80 -23.47 30.29
C GLY A 414 -28.11 -23.33 31.64
N PRO A 415 -28.30 -24.27 32.57
CA PRO A 415 -27.59 -24.25 33.85
C PRO A 415 -26.08 -24.46 33.65
N VAL A 416 -25.37 -23.34 33.48
CA VAL A 416 -23.91 -23.30 33.40
C VAL A 416 -23.38 -23.42 34.82
N THR A 417 -22.58 -24.43 35.09
CA THR A 417 -21.93 -24.57 36.40
C THR A 417 -20.90 -23.46 36.61
N THR A 418 -20.54 -23.14 37.84
CA THR A 418 -19.58 -22.09 38.16
C THR A 418 -18.23 -22.32 37.47
N ALA A 419 -17.84 -23.61 37.30
CA ALA A 419 -16.63 -24.00 36.58
C ALA A 419 -16.74 -23.69 35.05
N ASP A 420 -17.91 -23.91 34.46
CA ASP A 420 -18.13 -23.61 33.05
C ASP A 420 -18.13 -22.10 32.79
N SER A 421 -18.67 -21.29 33.72
CA SER A 421 -18.70 -19.83 33.60
C SER A 421 -17.32 -19.21 33.62
N GLU A 422 -16.32 -19.82 34.26
CA GLU A 422 -14.93 -19.34 34.23
C GLU A 422 -14.21 -19.65 32.93
N VAL A 423 -14.53 -20.78 32.30
CA VAL A 423 -14.00 -21.16 30.98
C VAL A 423 -14.51 -20.22 29.89
N PHE A 424 -15.71 -19.69 30.06
CA PHE A 424 -16.34 -18.78 29.08
C PHE A 424 -16.13 -17.31 29.39
N LYS A 425 -15.52 -16.96 30.52
CA LYS A 425 -15.06 -15.58 30.71
C LYS A 425 -14.09 -15.24 29.60
N GLU A 426 -14.41 -14.21 28.88
CA GLU A 426 -13.47 -13.64 27.93
C GLU A 426 -12.16 -13.38 28.65
N ALA A 427 -11.06 -13.97 28.14
CA ALA A 427 -9.76 -13.61 28.62
C ALA A 427 -9.55 -12.14 28.24
N TYR A 428 -9.86 -11.23 29.16
CA TYR A 428 -9.61 -9.81 28.99
C TYR A 428 -8.13 -9.64 28.65
N LYS A 429 -7.87 -9.19 27.44
CA LYS A 429 -6.53 -8.74 27.06
C LYS A 429 -6.50 -7.23 27.20
N PRO A 430 -5.60 -6.69 28.03
CA PRO A 430 -5.46 -5.26 28.14
C PRO A 430 -5.11 -4.66 26.76
N LYS A 431 -5.62 -3.48 26.46
CA LYS A 431 -5.34 -2.76 25.22
C LYS A 431 -3.84 -2.57 24.96
N THR A 432 -3.02 -2.64 26.02
CA THR A 432 -1.55 -2.55 25.97
C THR A 432 -0.87 -3.86 25.61
N ALA A 433 -1.54 -4.99 25.70
CA ALA A 433 -0.94 -6.28 25.37
C ALA A 433 -0.45 -6.31 23.91
N ALA A 434 0.73 -6.88 23.68
CA ALA A 434 1.40 -6.91 22.38
C ALA A 434 0.50 -7.47 21.25
N GLN A 435 -0.32 -8.47 21.56
CA GLN A 435 -1.16 -9.21 20.62
C GLN A 435 -2.66 -9.06 20.93
N GLY A 436 -3.05 -8.08 21.71
CA GLY A 436 -4.43 -7.97 22.17
C GLY A 436 -5.01 -6.60 22.01
N ASP A 437 -6.25 -6.57 21.60
CA ASP A 437 -7.20 -5.52 21.84
C ASP A 437 -8.60 -6.11 21.67
N ALA A 438 -9.48 -5.86 22.63
CA ALA A 438 -10.86 -6.34 22.58
C ALA A 438 -11.77 -5.45 21.74
N ASN A 439 -11.26 -4.34 21.20
CA ASN A 439 -12.05 -3.42 20.39
C ASN A 439 -12.10 -3.89 18.93
N VAL A 440 -13.21 -3.64 18.28
CA VAL A 440 -13.49 -4.11 16.93
C VAL A 440 -12.85 -3.19 15.89
N ALA A 441 -12.88 -1.88 16.13
CA ALA A 441 -12.32 -0.90 15.21
C ALA A 441 -10.90 -0.50 15.64
N VAL A 442 -9.91 -1.19 15.08
CA VAL A 442 -8.49 -0.97 15.39
C VAL A 442 -7.70 -0.79 14.09
N TYR A 443 -6.94 0.27 14.01
CA TYR A 443 -5.95 0.50 12.95
C TYR A 443 -4.53 0.35 13.51
N ILE A 444 -3.71 -0.44 12.87
CA ILE A 444 -2.31 -0.66 13.25
C ILE A 444 -1.43 -0.41 12.03
N THR A 445 -0.43 0.47 12.19
CA THR A 445 0.58 0.65 11.14
C THR A 445 1.48 -0.58 11.07
N ARG A 446 2.06 -0.82 9.92
CA ARG A 446 3.22 -1.74 9.84
C ARG A 446 4.37 -1.23 10.71
N LYS A 447 5.34 -2.10 10.99
CA LYS A 447 6.63 -1.71 11.57
C LYS A 447 7.33 -0.69 10.64
N ILE A 448 7.65 0.46 11.18
CA ILE A 448 8.40 1.52 10.48
C ILE A 448 9.83 1.49 11.03
N SER A 449 10.80 1.17 10.17
CA SER A 449 12.22 1.17 10.54
C SER A 449 12.84 2.54 10.21
N LEU A 450 13.68 3.02 11.12
CA LEU A 450 14.34 4.31 11.01
C LEU A 450 15.79 4.13 10.58
N ALA A 451 16.30 5.05 9.78
CA ALA A 451 17.71 5.07 9.39
C ALA A 451 18.63 5.50 10.56
N ASN A 452 18.12 6.36 11.44
CA ASN A 452 18.82 6.84 12.63
C ASN A 452 17.93 6.64 13.86
N SER A 453 18.55 6.45 15.01
CA SER A 453 17.84 6.35 16.30
C SER A 453 17.12 7.66 16.61
N SER A 454 15.90 7.56 17.12
CA SER A 454 15.05 8.68 17.54
C SER A 454 14.67 8.57 19.00
N THR A 455 14.37 9.69 19.66
CA THR A 455 14.04 9.79 21.10
C THR A 455 12.64 10.33 21.36
N SER A 456 11.93 10.74 20.32
CA SER A 456 10.54 11.20 20.41
C SER A 456 9.72 10.78 19.22
N LEU A 457 8.41 10.61 19.45
CA LEU A 457 7.44 10.22 18.44
C LEU A 457 6.24 11.18 18.51
N LYS A 458 5.87 11.72 17.36
CA LYS A 458 4.69 12.56 17.18
C LYS A 458 3.73 11.92 16.21
N VAL A 459 2.46 11.86 16.58
CA VAL A 459 1.36 11.33 15.76
C VAL A 459 0.35 12.45 15.54
N MET A 460 -0.02 12.68 14.30
CA MET A 460 -0.97 13.72 13.91
C MET A 460 -1.97 13.15 12.93
N PHE A 461 -3.22 13.54 13.06
CA PHE A 461 -4.29 13.24 12.11
C PHE A 461 -5.47 14.19 12.30
N ASP A 462 -6.25 14.35 11.26
CA ASP A 462 -7.52 15.04 11.34
C ASP A 462 -8.62 14.03 11.69
N ALA A 463 -9.48 14.38 12.62
CA ALA A 463 -10.58 13.52 13.04
C ALA A 463 -11.90 14.26 13.15
N ILE A 464 -12.98 13.56 12.82
CA ILE A 464 -14.32 13.87 13.27
C ILE A 464 -14.56 13.03 14.53
N LEU A 465 -14.87 13.69 15.63
CA LEU A 465 -15.12 13.04 16.91
C LEU A 465 -16.28 13.75 17.61
N PHE A 466 -17.41 13.05 17.68
CA PHE A 466 -18.59 13.49 18.43
C PHE A 466 -18.43 13.13 19.91
N SER A 467 -19.32 13.66 20.76
CA SER A 467 -19.31 13.36 22.20
C SER A 467 -19.53 11.88 22.54
N SER A 468 -20.15 11.16 21.61
CA SER A 468 -20.42 9.71 21.71
C SER A 468 -19.26 8.83 21.25
N ALA A 469 -18.18 9.42 20.72
CA ALA A 469 -17.08 8.70 20.08
C ALA A 469 -15.73 9.01 20.74
N TYR A 470 -14.82 8.03 20.72
CA TYR A 470 -13.52 8.10 21.37
C TYR A 470 -12.43 7.51 20.47
N ILE A 471 -11.24 8.09 20.55
CA ILE A 471 -10.04 7.62 19.87
C ILE A 471 -8.93 7.48 20.91
N ASP A 472 -8.38 6.27 21.05
CA ASP A 472 -7.18 6.00 21.85
C ASP A 472 -6.02 5.76 20.89
N VAL A 473 -4.89 6.42 21.11
CA VAL A 473 -3.67 6.27 20.30
C VAL A 473 -2.60 5.60 21.14
N PHE A 474 -2.00 4.56 20.59
CA PHE A 474 -0.92 3.80 21.24
C PHE A 474 0.30 3.76 20.31
N TYR A 475 1.45 3.63 20.91
CA TYR A 475 2.70 3.37 20.19
C TYR A 475 3.44 2.20 20.80
N LYS A 476 4.34 1.60 20.02
CA LYS A 476 5.40 0.72 20.51
C LYS A 476 6.68 1.00 19.75
N VAL A 477 7.81 0.88 20.42
CA VAL A 477 9.14 1.19 19.88
C VAL A 477 10.07 0.01 20.09
N LEU A 478 11.01 -0.19 19.16
CA LEU A 478 12.11 -1.16 19.28
C LEU A 478 13.41 -0.38 19.48
N LYS A 479 14.09 -0.63 20.56
CA LYS A 479 15.43 -0.10 20.82
C LYS A 479 16.49 -0.94 20.09
N SER A 480 17.68 -0.40 19.89
CA SER A 480 18.77 -1.11 19.21
C SER A 480 19.32 -2.30 20.01
N ASP A 481 19.13 -2.30 21.32
CA ASP A 481 19.59 -3.32 22.26
C ASP A 481 18.47 -4.26 22.75
N ASP A 482 17.24 -4.09 22.25
CA ASP A 482 16.11 -4.95 22.62
C ASP A 482 16.33 -6.38 22.10
N THR A 483 16.21 -7.34 23.02
CA THR A 483 16.21 -8.78 22.70
C THR A 483 14.81 -9.32 22.41
N THR A 484 13.77 -8.54 22.71
CA THR A 484 12.36 -8.91 22.48
C THR A 484 12.01 -8.69 21.02
N ALA A 485 11.37 -9.67 20.41
CA ALA A 485 10.85 -9.50 19.05
C ALA A 485 9.82 -8.34 19.02
N PHE A 486 9.86 -7.53 17.97
CA PHE A 486 8.99 -6.34 17.84
C PHE A 486 7.50 -6.65 18.04
N ASP A 487 7.04 -7.81 17.59
CA ASP A 487 5.63 -8.22 17.72
C ASP A 487 5.22 -8.52 19.16
N ASN A 488 6.18 -8.83 20.02
CA ASN A 488 5.97 -9.12 21.44
C ASN A 488 6.12 -7.89 22.36
N ILE A 489 6.43 -6.71 21.81
CA ILE A 489 6.52 -5.46 22.57
C ILE A 489 5.09 -4.97 22.89
N GLU A 490 4.86 -4.62 24.15
CA GLU A 490 3.59 -4.05 24.60
C GLU A 490 3.34 -2.65 24.02
N TRP A 491 2.07 -2.29 23.88
CA TRP A 491 1.64 -0.98 23.44
C TRP A 491 1.56 -0.01 24.61
N VAL A 492 1.97 1.22 24.38
CA VAL A 492 1.93 2.32 25.35
C VAL A 492 0.92 3.36 24.88
N LEU A 493 -0.01 3.75 25.78
CA LEU A 493 -1.00 4.78 25.46
C LEU A 493 -0.31 6.15 25.33
N MET A 494 -0.63 6.87 24.26
CA MET A 494 -0.21 8.28 24.07
C MET A 494 -1.24 9.23 24.69
N THR A 495 -0.74 10.31 25.24
CA THR A 495 -1.59 11.41 25.71
C THR A 495 -1.73 12.46 24.60
N ILE A 496 -2.93 12.99 24.42
CA ILE A 496 -3.15 14.10 23.50
C ILE A 496 -2.41 15.35 24.00
N ASP A 497 -1.68 16.00 23.08
CA ASP A 497 -0.86 17.19 23.42
C ASP A 497 -1.75 18.38 23.82
N LYS A 498 -2.84 18.59 23.09
CA LYS A 498 -3.80 19.68 23.37
C LYS A 498 -5.24 19.16 23.32
N SER A 499 -6.06 19.62 24.26
CA SER A 499 -7.49 19.38 24.24
C SER A 499 -8.10 19.93 22.94
N VAL A 500 -8.81 19.11 22.22
CA VAL A 500 -9.50 19.46 20.97
C VAL A 500 -11.01 19.29 21.19
N SER A 501 -11.76 20.34 20.88
CA SER A 501 -13.21 20.30 21.02
C SER A 501 -13.83 19.29 20.06
N GLU A 502 -15.03 18.80 20.41
CA GLU A 502 -15.80 17.86 19.61
C GLU A 502 -16.17 18.43 18.25
N SER A 503 -16.36 17.56 17.27
CA SER A 503 -16.87 17.92 15.96
C SER A 503 -18.38 18.18 16.04
N LYS A 504 -18.86 19.12 15.23
CA LYS A 504 -20.27 19.50 15.22
C LYS A 504 -21.09 18.78 14.13
N ASP A 505 -20.39 18.37 13.07
CA ASP A 505 -20.98 17.71 11.91
C ASP A 505 -19.91 16.86 11.19
N TYR A 506 -20.33 16.12 10.16
CA TYR A 506 -19.46 15.22 9.39
C TYR A 506 -18.48 15.91 8.43
N SER A 507 -18.52 17.23 8.33
CA SER A 507 -17.53 18.03 7.56
C SER A 507 -16.45 18.65 8.46
N ASN A 508 -16.64 18.62 9.78
CA ASN A 508 -15.81 19.33 10.75
C ASN A 508 -14.65 18.47 11.26
N PHE A 509 -13.69 18.22 10.38
CA PHE A 509 -12.42 17.58 10.77
C PHE A 509 -11.57 18.53 11.61
N ARG A 510 -10.94 18.00 12.66
CA ARG A 510 -10.08 18.75 13.57
C ARG A 510 -8.77 18.01 13.77
N GLU A 511 -7.66 18.73 13.64
CA GLU A 511 -6.33 18.15 13.86
C GLU A 511 -6.16 17.75 15.33
N ARG A 512 -5.67 16.53 15.54
CA ARG A 512 -5.29 15.98 16.83
C ARG A 512 -3.83 15.59 16.79
N THR A 513 -3.12 16.03 17.81
CA THR A 513 -1.69 15.77 17.96
C THR A 513 -1.45 15.01 19.25
N TYR A 514 -0.65 13.98 19.16
CA TYR A 514 -0.17 13.16 20.26
C TYR A 514 1.36 13.16 20.21
N GLU A 515 2.00 13.38 21.33
CA GLU A 515 3.44 13.44 21.39
C GLU A 515 3.97 12.68 22.60
N VAL A 516 5.08 11.97 22.41
CA VAL A 516 5.88 11.39 23.48
C VAL A 516 7.34 11.73 23.23
N ALA A 517 7.99 12.29 24.23
CA ALA A 517 9.38 12.72 24.18
C ALA A 517 10.19 12.09 25.34
N GLY A 518 11.50 12.12 25.21
CA GLY A 518 12.40 11.58 26.23
C GLY A 518 12.40 10.04 26.29
N LEU A 519 12.08 9.39 25.18
CA LEU A 519 12.23 7.95 25.05
C LEU A 519 13.71 7.58 24.93
N ASP A 520 14.06 6.38 25.39
CA ASP A 520 15.34 5.77 25.04
C ASP A 520 15.43 5.65 23.51
N GLY A 521 16.63 5.76 22.96
CA GLY A 521 16.83 5.71 21.51
C GLY A 521 16.24 4.47 20.85
N PHE A 522 15.33 4.64 19.90
CA PHE A 522 14.66 3.55 19.20
C PHE A 522 14.92 3.61 17.69
N ILE A 523 14.94 2.44 17.06
CA ILE A 523 15.27 2.25 15.64
C ILE A 523 14.05 1.79 14.80
N ALA A 524 12.96 1.43 15.46
CA ALA A 524 11.71 1.14 14.78
C ALA A 524 10.51 1.42 15.69
N PHE A 525 9.36 1.69 15.08
CA PHE A 525 8.12 1.91 15.81
C PHE A 525 6.89 1.43 15.02
N ALA A 526 5.77 1.35 15.71
CA ALA A 526 4.43 1.25 15.12
C ALA A 526 3.44 2.05 15.96
N VAL A 527 2.34 2.45 15.33
CA VAL A 527 1.23 3.16 15.96
C VAL A 527 -0.04 2.32 15.84
N LYS A 528 -0.81 2.28 16.91
CA LYS A 528 -2.15 1.66 16.96
C LYS A 528 -3.17 2.72 17.32
N ILE A 529 -4.25 2.80 16.57
CA ILE A 529 -5.39 3.67 16.84
C ILE A 529 -6.61 2.78 17.10
N VAL A 530 -7.27 3.01 18.22
CA VAL A 530 -8.47 2.30 18.62
C VAL A 530 -9.65 3.27 18.59
N MET A 531 -10.64 2.98 17.77
CA MET A 531 -11.84 3.80 17.62
C MET A 531 -12.98 3.15 18.38
N ARG A 532 -13.67 3.94 19.20
CA ARG A 532 -14.78 3.49 20.04
C ARG A 532 -15.93 4.47 19.96
N GLY A 533 -17.14 4.02 20.25
CA GLY A 533 -18.29 4.88 20.31
C GLY A 533 -19.46 4.22 21.03
N THR A 534 -20.42 5.03 21.44
CA THR A 534 -21.68 4.59 22.07
C THR A 534 -22.89 4.72 21.14
N LYS A 535 -22.68 5.31 19.96
CA LYS A 535 -23.70 5.44 18.90
C LYS A 535 -23.12 5.01 17.56
N SER A 536 -23.77 4.08 16.89
CA SER A 536 -23.38 3.61 15.56
C SER A 536 -23.55 4.67 14.46
N THR A 537 -24.46 5.62 14.67
CA THR A 537 -24.71 6.73 13.74
C THR A 537 -23.68 7.87 13.84
N GLU A 538 -22.84 7.86 14.87
CA GLU A 538 -21.83 8.88 15.13
C GLU A 538 -20.43 8.25 15.29
N PRO A 539 -19.96 7.43 14.31
CA PRO A 539 -18.63 6.82 14.41
C PRO A 539 -17.53 7.86 14.31
N PRO A 540 -16.36 7.63 14.90
CA PRO A 540 -15.20 8.48 14.66
C PRO A 540 -14.68 8.29 13.25
N PHE A 541 -14.24 9.37 12.61
CA PHE A 541 -13.55 9.34 11.32
C PHE A 541 -12.14 9.89 11.46
N ILE A 542 -11.20 9.34 10.72
CA ILE A 542 -9.80 9.75 10.72
C ILE A 542 -9.34 9.92 9.28
N LYS A 543 -8.62 11.02 9.01
CA LYS A 543 -7.92 11.25 7.75
C LYS A 543 -6.55 11.89 8.01
N ASP A 544 -5.74 12.02 6.98
CA ASP A 544 -4.45 12.74 6.98
C ASP A 544 -3.50 12.26 8.10
N PHE A 545 -3.44 10.96 8.31
CA PHE A 545 -2.60 10.34 9.34
C PHE A 545 -1.11 10.51 9.01
N ARG A 546 -0.37 11.08 9.96
CA ARG A 546 1.07 11.35 9.85
C ARG A 546 1.79 10.95 11.13
N THR A 547 2.98 10.41 10.99
CA THR A 547 3.87 10.10 12.13
C THR A 547 5.26 10.67 11.87
N ILE A 548 5.85 11.28 12.90
CA ILE A 548 7.19 11.85 12.85
C ILE A 548 7.98 11.29 14.03
N ALA A 549 9.11 10.66 13.75
CA ALA A 549 10.10 10.29 14.75
C ALA A 549 11.23 11.32 14.73
N LEU A 550 11.58 11.86 15.89
CA LEU A 550 12.56 12.91 16.05
C LEU A 550 13.71 12.44 16.93
N ALA A 551 14.94 12.73 16.51
CA ALA A 551 16.12 12.67 17.34
C ALA A 551 16.33 14.06 17.96
N LEU A 552 16.22 14.15 19.29
CA LEU A 552 16.50 15.37 20.05
C LEU A 552 17.91 15.28 20.65
#